data_1f1e6797ec1ef0bd79cf79adc90db599
#
_entry.id   1f1e6797ec1ef0bd79cf79adc90db599
#
_cell.length_a   1.000
_cell.length_b   1.000
_cell.length_c   1.000
_cell.angle_alpha   90.00
_cell.angle_beta   90.00
_cell.angle_gamma   90.00
#
_symmetry.space_group_name_H-M   'P 1'
#
loop_
_entity.id
_entity.type
_entity.pdbx_description
1 polymer ?
#
loop_
_entity_poly.entity_id
_entity_poly.type
_entity_poly.pdbx_seq_one_letter_code
_entity_poly.pdbx_strand_id
1 'polypeptide(L)'
;MSLYNYKLKPVDELTFTDDGMFQAVLHEPDICAELVERLLHVAVDFVAYPEIEKQIAPYFSTKGVRLDVYLKDQNKIIDIEMQSYPQRSIGKRTRYYQSMIDIDALMKGEPYPSLKDSYILFICKEDPFFDYDLNPYNLPCYTFRNICEENPDVDLNDKTVKVIYNASAYKKEKDSSIRDFLYFINTNDPGKDDFSNRLSETVKRIKTNEKFRSDYAAMNLHDWDITQLAKNDGAKEATERNARNLFKNGVSKEIIAKSLNLSLEELDEILKEAS
;
A
#
# COMPACT_ATOMS: atom_id res chain seq x y z
N MET A 1 11.05 -19.94 4.26
CA MET A 1 10.19 -18.77 4.00
C MET A 1 8.90 -19.28 3.41
N SER A 2 7.78 -19.12 4.10
CA SER A 2 6.45 -19.60 3.65
C SER A 2 6.06 -18.78 2.43
N LEU A 3 5.92 -19.43 1.28
CA LEU A 3 5.32 -18.87 0.07
C LEU A 3 3.86 -18.56 0.44
N TYR A 4 3.51 -17.28 0.49
CA TYR A 4 2.14 -16.85 0.68
C TYR A 4 1.27 -17.51 -0.39
N ASN A 5 0.45 -18.45 0.06
CA ASN A 5 -0.64 -18.98 -0.74
C ASN A 5 -1.67 -17.84 -0.82
N TYR A 6 -1.59 -17.02 -1.87
CA TYR A 6 -2.56 -15.94 -2.13
C TYR A 6 -3.89 -16.62 -2.46
N LYS A 7 -4.65 -16.94 -1.43
CA LYS A 7 -6.01 -17.44 -1.56
C LYS A 7 -6.90 -16.22 -1.64
N LEU A 8 -7.46 -15.99 -2.81
CA LEU A 8 -8.43 -14.92 -3.03
C LEU A 8 -9.53 -15.00 -1.98
N LYS A 9 -9.74 -13.89 -1.28
CA LYS A 9 -10.77 -13.78 -0.25
C LYS A 9 -12.13 -13.66 -0.93
N PRO A 10 -13.13 -14.48 -0.61
CA PRO A 10 -14.47 -14.33 -1.17
C PRO A 10 -15.04 -12.93 -0.89
N VAL A 11 -15.84 -12.37 -1.82
CA VAL A 11 -16.44 -11.04 -1.65
C VAL A 11 -17.21 -10.93 -0.33
N ASP A 12 -17.90 -11.98 0.07
CA ASP A 12 -18.71 -11.99 1.29
C ASP A 12 -17.87 -11.93 2.59
N GLU A 13 -16.59 -12.29 2.51
CA GLU A 13 -15.64 -12.22 3.62
C GLU A 13 -14.82 -10.93 3.67
N LEU A 14 -14.91 -10.08 2.64
CA LEU A 14 -14.19 -8.81 2.62
C LEU A 14 -14.59 -7.93 3.80
N THR A 15 -13.62 -7.20 4.32
CA THR A 15 -13.80 -6.20 5.38
C THR A 15 -13.37 -4.83 4.85
N PHE A 16 -13.62 -3.78 5.59
CA PHE A 16 -13.19 -2.43 5.22
C PHE A 16 -11.68 -2.34 4.96
N THR A 17 -10.87 -3.16 5.64
CA THR A 17 -9.40 -3.13 5.52
C THR A 17 -8.85 -3.92 4.34
N ASP A 18 -9.68 -4.56 3.52
CA ASP A 18 -9.25 -5.21 2.29
C ASP A 18 -9.19 -4.18 1.15
N ASP A 19 -8.07 -4.15 0.38
CA ASP A 19 -7.74 -3.12 -0.63
C ASP A 19 -8.94 -2.68 -1.49
N GLY A 20 -9.53 -3.58 -2.26
CA GLY A 20 -10.64 -3.24 -3.15
C GLY A 20 -11.89 -2.75 -2.41
N MET A 21 -12.13 -3.21 -1.17
CA MET A 21 -13.25 -2.75 -0.36
C MET A 21 -12.97 -1.37 0.23
N PHE A 22 -11.76 -1.12 0.71
CA PHE A 22 -11.33 0.19 1.20
C PHE A 22 -11.50 1.27 0.14
N GLN A 23 -11.01 1.00 -1.05
CA GLN A 23 -11.11 1.89 -2.21
C GLN A 23 -12.57 2.13 -2.60
N ALA A 24 -13.38 1.07 -2.68
CA ALA A 24 -14.80 1.18 -3.05
C ALA A 24 -15.61 2.00 -2.04
N VAL A 25 -15.33 1.86 -0.74
CA VAL A 25 -15.99 2.66 0.32
C VAL A 25 -15.55 4.12 0.26
N LEU A 26 -14.24 4.38 0.11
CA LEU A 26 -13.72 5.75 0.07
C LEU A 26 -13.94 6.46 -1.27
N HIS A 27 -14.46 5.76 -2.28
CA HIS A 27 -14.97 6.39 -3.49
C HIS A 27 -16.21 7.26 -3.22
N GLU A 28 -16.87 7.08 -2.07
CA GLU A 28 -17.97 7.93 -1.64
C GLU A 28 -17.43 9.24 -1.04
N PRO A 29 -17.71 10.40 -1.66
CA PRO A 29 -17.08 11.67 -1.28
C PRO A 29 -17.31 12.05 0.18
N ASP A 30 -18.53 11.89 0.68
CA ASP A 30 -18.89 12.26 2.05
C ASP A 30 -18.16 11.41 3.09
N ILE A 31 -18.02 10.13 2.81
CA ILE A 31 -17.27 9.21 3.68
C ILE A 31 -15.79 9.55 3.66
N CYS A 32 -15.25 9.79 2.48
CA CYS A 32 -13.83 10.13 2.33
C CYS A 32 -13.49 11.46 3.00
N ALA A 33 -14.32 12.49 2.81
CA ALA A 33 -14.15 13.79 3.45
C ALA A 33 -14.15 13.68 4.98
N GLU A 34 -15.15 13.00 5.56
CA GLU A 34 -15.22 12.81 7.01
C GLU A 34 -14.05 12.02 7.56
N LEU A 35 -13.55 11.01 6.83
CA LEU A 35 -12.33 10.28 7.22
C LEU A 35 -11.13 11.21 7.31
N VAL A 36 -10.93 12.05 6.29
CA VAL A 36 -9.82 13.02 6.24
C VAL A 36 -9.93 14.04 7.36
N GLU A 37 -11.10 14.65 7.55
CA GLU A 37 -11.32 15.61 8.62
C GLU A 37 -11.07 15.01 10.00
N ARG A 38 -11.54 13.77 10.21
CA ARG A 38 -11.36 13.04 11.47
C ARG A 38 -9.89 12.73 11.75
N LEU A 39 -9.13 12.28 10.77
CA LEU A 39 -7.77 11.78 10.97
C LEU A 39 -6.68 12.83 10.79
N LEU A 40 -6.90 13.85 9.96
CA LEU A 40 -5.91 14.88 9.69
C LEU A 40 -6.25 16.23 10.32
N HIS A 41 -7.48 16.40 10.83
CA HIS A 41 -8.01 17.69 11.33
C HIS A 41 -7.90 18.82 10.30
N VAL A 42 -8.02 18.48 9.02
CA VAL A 42 -8.04 19.44 7.90
C VAL A 42 -9.36 19.35 7.20
N ALA A 43 -10.01 20.51 7.00
CA ALA A 43 -11.19 20.58 6.16
C ALA A 43 -10.82 20.31 4.71
N VAL A 44 -11.64 19.57 4.02
CA VAL A 44 -11.52 19.31 2.59
C VAL A 44 -12.59 20.09 1.86
N ASP A 45 -12.18 21.08 1.06
CA ASP A 45 -13.10 21.82 0.19
C ASP A 45 -13.50 20.92 -0.98
N PHE A 46 -14.58 20.19 -0.80
CA PHE A 46 -14.89 19.06 -1.64
C PHE A 46 -15.64 19.46 -2.91
N VAL A 47 -15.06 19.18 -4.06
CA VAL A 47 -15.78 19.32 -5.35
C VAL A 47 -15.56 18.09 -6.27
N ALA A 48 -14.61 17.22 -5.98
CA ALA A 48 -14.30 16.11 -6.86
C ALA A 48 -14.38 14.75 -6.15
N TYR A 49 -14.81 13.72 -6.89
CA TYR A 49 -14.70 12.34 -6.42
C TYR A 49 -13.25 11.96 -6.17
N PRO A 50 -12.94 11.18 -5.13
CA PRO A 50 -11.61 10.62 -4.92
C PRO A 50 -11.17 9.82 -6.14
N GLU A 51 -9.92 10.03 -6.60
CA GLU A 51 -9.32 9.15 -7.59
C GLU A 51 -8.88 7.86 -6.90
N ILE A 52 -9.41 6.74 -7.34
CA ILE A 52 -9.06 5.42 -6.82
C ILE A 52 -7.99 4.80 -7.70
N GLU A 53 -7.00 4.16 -7.07
CA GLU A 53 -5.86 3.55 -7.78
C GLU A 53 -5.12 4.52 -8.72
N LYS A 54 -4.94 5.75 -8.27
CA LYS A 54 -4.17 6.74 -9.04
C LYS A 54 -2.78 6.20 -9.36
N GLN A 55 -2.50 6.02 -10.64
CA GLN A 55 -1.18 5.58 -11.10
C GLN A 55 -0.32 6.80 -11.50
N ILE A 56 0.87 6.87 -10.95
CA ILE A 56 1.88 7.88 -11.31
C ILE A 56 3.13 7.14 -11.75
N ALA A 57 3.47 7.25 -13.03
CA ALA A 57 4.64 6.62 -13.64
C ALA A 57 5.27 7.58 -14.66
N PRO A 58 6.11 8.54 -14.21
CA PRO A 58 6.63 9.61 -15.08
C PRO A 58 7.54 9.09 -16.20
N TYR A 59 8.18 7.94 -16.01
CA TYR A 59 9.07 7.32 -16.99
C TYR A 59 8.93 5.80 -16.99
N PHE A 60 9.05 5.16 -18.17
CA PHE A 60 9.00 3.69 -18.30
C PHE A 60 10.06 2.94 -17.47
N SER A 61 11.19 3.58 -17.19
CA SER A 61 12.31 2.99 -16.42
C SER A 61 12.20 3.19 -14.92
N THR A 62 11.23 3.98 -14.44
CA THR A 62 11.04 4.23 -13.01
C THR A 62 9.99 3.33 -12.41
N LYS A 63 10.15 3.01 -11.12
CA LYS A 63 9.10 2.33 -10.38
C LYS A 63 7.91 3.28 -10.24
N GLY A 64 6.82 3.04 -10.95
CA GLY A 64 5.55 3.74 -10.74
C GLY A 64 5.00 3.52 -9.32
N VAL A 65 4.11 4.39 -8.91
CA VAL A 65 3.30 4.22 -7.69
C VAL A 65 1.83 4.07 -8.06
N ARG A 66 1.12 3.28 -7.28
CA ARG A 66 -0.33 3.21 -7.27
C ARG A 66 -0.77 3.66 -5.89
N LEU A 67 -1.47 4.77 -5.84
CA LEU A 67 -2.03 5.35 -4.62
C LEU A 67 -3.44 4.81 -4.43
N ASP A 68 -3.77 4.34 -3.23
CA ASP A 68 -5.06 3.69 -2.99
C ASP A 68 -6.22 4.67 -3.16
N VAL A 69 -6.15 5.82 -2.49
CA VAL A 69 -7.15 6.90 -2.59
C VAL A 69 -6.44 8.24 -2.66
N TYR A 70 -6.61 8.93 -3.77
CA TYR A 70 -5.98 10.22 -4.03
C TYR A 70 -7.01 11.33 -4.09
N LEU A 71 -6.82 12.36 -3.27
CA LEU A 71 -7.65 13.54 -3.22
C LEU A 71 -6.83 14.76 -3.62
N LYS A 72 -7.40 15.58 -4.49
CA LYS A 72 -6.81 16.85 -4.89
C LYS A 72 -7.87 17.93 -4.84
N ASP A 73 -7.69 18.91 -3.96
CA ASP A 73 -8.46 20.14 -3.95
C ASP A 73 -7.64 21.34 -4.50
N GLN A 74 -8.11 22.56 -4.29
CA GLN A 74 -7.41 23.75 -4.78
C GLN A 74 -6.04 23.94 -4.13
N ASN A 75 -5.90 23.59 -2.85
CA ASN A 75 -4.74 23.92 -2.03
C ASN A 75 -4.00 22.69 -1.50
N LYS A 76 -4.62 21.51 -1.53
CA LYS A 76 -4.09 20.30 -0.89
C LYS A 76 -4.11 19.10 -1.80
N ILE A 77 -3.20 18.18 -1.53
CA ILE A 77 -3.19 16.81 -2.06
C ILE A 77 -3.12 15.88 -0.87
N ILE A 78 -3.99 14.87 -0.85
CA ILE A 78 -4.07 13.89 0.22
C ILE A 78 -4.05 12.50 -0.40
N ASP A 79 -3.08 11.70 0.01
CA ASP A 79 -2.94 10.29 -0.32
C ASP A 79 -3.31 9.47 0.91
N ILE A 80 -4.26 8.54 0.76
CA ILE A 80 -4.77 7.70 1.86
C ILE A 80 -4.52 6.24 1.52
N GLU A 81 -3.74 5.57 2.35
CA GLU A 81 -3.27 4.21 2.16
C GLU A 81 -3.72 3.28 3.29
N MET A 82 -4.28 2.12 2.95
CA MET A 82 -4.57 1.06 3.90
C MET A 82 -3.44 0.04 3.95
N GLN A 83 -2.92 -0.23 5.14
CA GLN A 83 -1.85 -1.19 5.33
C GLN A 83 -2.28 -2.31 6.27
N SER A 84 -2.75 -3.41 5.70
CA SER A 84 -3.26 -4.56 6.46
C SER A 84 -2.16 -5.47 7.02
N TYR A 85 -0.92 -5.34 6.52
CA TYR A 85 0.24 -6.15 6.94
C TYR A 85 1.41 -5.27 7.34
N PRO A 86 2.26 -5.70 8.29
CA PRO A 86 3.43 -4.93 8.72
C PRO A 86 4.41 -4.66 7.58
N GLN A 87 4.76 -3.40 7.35
CA GLN A 87 5.77 -3.00 6.37
C GLN A 87 6.88 -2.18 7.03
N ARG A 88 8.07 -2.76 7.15
CA ARG A 88 9.24 -2.09 7.76
C ARG A 88 9.82 -0.93 6.95
N SER A 89 9.43 -0.77 5.68
CA SER A 89 9.97 0.26 4.80
C SER A 89 9.05 1.47 4.60
N ILE A 90 8.04 1.65 5.46
CA ILE A 90 7.01 2.69 5.31
C ILE A 90 7.62 4.10 5.16
N GLY A 91 8.67 4.44 5.91
CA GLY A 91 9.32 5.74 5.81
C GLY A 91 9.97 6.00 4.44
N LYS A 92 10.58 4.97 3.80
CA LYS A 92 11.11 5.11 2.43
C LYS A 92 9.98 5.15 1.40
N ARG A 93 8.89 4.41 1.65
CA ARG A 93 7.71 4.40 0.79
C ARG A 93 7.03 5.77 0.80
N THR A 94 6.77 6.37 1.96
CA THR A 94 6.17 7.70 2.07
C THR A 94 7.02 8.78 1.38
N ARG A 95 8.36 8.71 1.52
CA ARG A 95 9.26 9.63 0.81
C ARG A 95 9.14 9.49 -0.70
N TYR A 96 9.09 8.27 -1.20
CA TYR A 96 8.96 8.00 -2.64
C TYR A 96 7.60 8.46 -3.18
N TYR A 97 6.52 8.19 -2.45
CA TYR A 97 5.17 8.65 -2.78
C TYR A 97 5.11 10.17 -2.86
N GLN A 98 5.67 10.87 -1.87
CA GLN A 98 5.76 12.33 -1.87
C GLN A 98 6.44 12.86 -3.14
N SER A 99 7.58 12.28 -3.52
CA SER A 99 8.31 12.70 -4.72
C SER A 99 7.49 12.49 -5.99
N MET A 100 6.73 11.39 -6.07
CA MET A 100 5.88 11.09 -7.22
C MET A 100 4.68 12.04 -7.31
N ILE A 101 4.06 12.34 -6.17
CA ILE A 101 2.96 13.31 -6.06
C ILE A 101 3.44 14.70 -6.51
N ASP A 102 4.60 15.13 -6.06
CA ASP A 102 5.16 16.44 -6.40
C ASP A 102 5.49 16.55 -7.90
N ILE A 103 6.01 15.47 -8.49
CA ILE A 103 6.26 15.41 -9.95
C ILE A 103 4.96 15.47 -10.77
N ASP A 104 3.89 14.80 -10.30
CA ASP A 104 2.57 14.82 -10.94
C ASP A 104 1.86 16.17 -10.75
N ALA A 105 2.14 16.84 -9.64
CA ALA A 105 1.45 18.07 -9.26
C ALA A 105 2.00 19.34 -9.90
N LEU A 106 3.31 19.39 -10.20
CA LEU A 106 3.99 20.60 -10.72
C LEU A 106 4.41 20.41 -12.18
N MET A 107 3.84 21.21 -13.07
CA MET A 107 4.15 21.14 -14.50
C MET A 107 5.40 21.96 -14.85
N LYS A 108 6.03 21.60 -15.97
CA LYS A 108 7.20 22.33 -16.48
C LYS A 108 6.89 23.84 -16.68
N GLY A 109 7.65 24.67 -16.00
CA GLY A 109 7.52 26.14 -16.08
C GLY A 109 6.67 26.75 -14.98
N GLU A 110 6.00 25.94 -14.15
CA GLU A 110 5.31 26.44 -12.96
C GLU A 110 6.31 26.76 -11.84
N PRO A 111 6.07 27.81 -11.05
CA PRO A 111 6.94 28.16 -9.93
C PRO A 111 6.71 27.23 -8.74
N TYR A 112 7.74 26.95 -7.94
CA TYR A 112 7.64 26.10 -6.75
C TYR A 112 6.51 26.48 -5.75
N PRO A 113 6.16 27.78 -5.54
CA PRO A 113 5.02 28.13 -4.70
C PRO A 113 3.66 27.62 -5.18
N SER A 114 3.56 27.08 -6.41
CA SER A 114 2.35 26.42 -6.92
C SER A 114 2.19 24.98 -6.40
N LEU A 115 3.22 24.41 -5.74
CA LEU A 115 3.07 23.11 -5.07
C LEU A 115 2.04 23.25 -3.95
N LYS A 116 1.15 22.28 -3.89
CA LYS A 116 0.08 22.23 -2.90
C LYS A 116 0.58 21.64 -1.58
N ASP A 117 -0.10 21.95 -0.49
CA ASP A 117 0.09 21.25 0.77
C ASP A 117 -0.15 19.74 0.56
N SER A 118 0.73 18.90 1.04
CA SER A 118 0.69 17.46 0.77
C SER A 118 0.63 16.65 2.05
N TYR A 119 -0.35 15.74 2.08
CA TYR A 119 -0.58 14.83 3.20
C TYR A 119 -0.51 13.39 2.73
N ILE A 120 0.31 12.58 3.37
CA ILE A 120 0.34 11.13 3.16
C ILE A 120 -0.16 10.46 4.44
N LEU A 121 -1.34 9.85 4.35
CA LEU A 121 -2.02 9.19 5.46
C LEU A 121 -1.96 7.69 5.29
N PHE A 122 -1.28 6.99 6.20
CA PHE A 122 -1.33 5.54 6.30
C PHE A 122 -2.21 5.11 7.46
N ILE A 123 -3.11 4.18 7.21
CA ILE A 123 -3.92 3.50 8.23
C ILE A 123 -3.38 2.08 8.33
N CYS A 124 -2.59 1.82 9.36
CA CYS A 124 -1.95 0.52 9.57
C CYS A 124 -2.74 -0.31 10.57
N LYS A 125 -3.00 -1.57 10.25
CA LYS A 125 -3.63 -2.49 11.19
C LYS A 125 -2.71 -2.84 12.35
N GLU A 126 -1.40 -2.94 12.09
CA GLU A 126 -0.35 -3.21 13.07
C GLU A 126 0.69 -2.09 13.08
N ASP A 127 1.48 -1.99 14.15
CA ASP A 127 2.52 -0.98 14.28
C ASP A 127 3.62 -1.18 13.22
N PRO A 128 3.90 -0.18 12.37
CA PRO A 128 4.98 -0.28 11.39
C PRO A 128 6.36 0.10 11.94
N PHE A 129 6.45 0.62 13.18
CA PHE A 129 7.67 1.13 13.78
C PHE A 129 8.13 0.29 14.97
N PHE A 130 9.42 -0.03 14.98
CA PHE A 130 10.04 -0.91 15.96
C PHE A 130 11.36 -0.29 16.44
N ASP A 131 11.71 -0.56 17.70
CA ASP A 131 13.01 -0.24 18.27
C ASP A 131 14.11 -1.22 17.75
N TYR A 132 15.33 -1.07 18.24
CA TYR A 132 16.46 -1.93 17.85
C TYR A 132 16.27 -3.40 18.26
N ASP A 133 15.49 -3.65 19.32
CA ASP A 133 15.18 -5.00 19.82
C ASP A 133 13.92 -5.59 19.16
N LEU A 134 13.39 -4.92 18.14
CA LEU A 134 12.17 -5.29 17.40
C LEU A 134 10.90 -5.23 18.22
N ASN A 135 10.88 -4.45 19.31
CA ASN A 135 9.63 -4.15 20.01
C ASN A 135 8.90 -3.01 19.32
N PRO A 136 7.57 -3.09 19.12
CA PRO A 136 6.81 -1.98 18.54
C PRO A 136 6.78 -0.80 19.51
N TYR A 137 6.91 0.43 19.00
CA TYR A 137 6.75 1.64 19.81
C TYR A 137 5.34 1.78 20.38
N ASN A 138 4.36 1.20 19.69
CA ASN A 138 2.99 1.05 20.16
C ASN A 138 2.31 2.40 20.49
N LEU A 139 2.53 3.41 19.62
CA LEU A 139 1.76 4.65 19.62
C LEU A 139 0.57 4.51 18.67
N PRO A 140 -0.58 5.17 18.98
CA PRO A 140 -1.74 5.12 18.11
C PRO A 140 -1.58 5.96 16.83
N CYS A 141 -0.73 6.99 16.88
CA CYS A 141 -0.45 7.88 15.77
C CYS A 141 1.01 8.34 15.77
N TYR A 142 1.58 8.44 14.58
CA TYR A 142 2.92 8.98 14.31
C TYR A 142 2.79 10.07 13.26
N THR A 143 3.14 11.31 13.63
CA THR A 143 3.15 12.44 12.69
C THR A 143 4.59 12.87 12.43
N PHE A 144 4.95 12.93 11.16
CA PHE A 144 6.29 13.33 10.73
C PHE A 144 6.21 14.61 9.90
N ARG A 145 7.11 15.54 10.24
CA ARG A 145 7.38 16.80 9.54
C ARG A 145 8.88 17.02 9.46
N ASN A 146 9.33 17.85 8.53
CA ASN A 146 10.70 18.33 8.55
C ASN A 146 10.90 19.34 9.68
N ILE A 147 11.98 19.19 10.42
CA ILE A 147 12.37 20.09 11.53
C ILE A 147 13.80 20.58 11.30
N CYS A 148 14.11 21.79 11.72
CA CYS A 148 15.47 22.28 11.77
C CYS A 148 16.14 21.72 13.04
N GLU A 149 17.22 20.95 12.89
CA GLU A 149 17.92 20.33 14.03
C GLU A 149 18.59 21.37 14.95
N GLU A 150 19.07 22.46 14.36
CA GLU A 150 19.76 23.53 15.09
C GLU A 150 18.80 24.43 15.87
N ASN A 151 17.58 24.60 15.39
CA ASN A 151 16.54 25.36 16.05
C ASN A 151 15.13 24.87 15.62
N PRO A 152 14.42 24.10 16.47
CA PRO A 152 13.09 23.57 16.16
C PRO A 152 12.00 24.64 15.92
N ASP A 153 12.22 25.90 16.29
CA ASP A 153 11.28 26.99 16.04
C ASP A 153 11.33 27.50 14.59
N VAL A 154 12.37 27.08 13.83
CA VAL A 154 12.49 27.42 12.41
C VAL A 154 11.67 26.43 11.59
N ASP A 155 10.58 26.89 11.00
CA ASP A 155 9.73 26.12 10.11
C ASP A 155 10.29 26.14 8.66
N LEU A 156 10.55 24.97 8.08
CA LEU A 156 10.94 24.84 6.67
C LEU A 156 9.80 25.29 5.73
N ASN A 157 8.57 25.25 6.22
CA ASN A 157 7.36 25.66 5.50
C ASN A 157 7.14 24.92 4.17
N ASP A 158 7.60 23.65 4.09
CA ASP A 158 7.47 22.81 2.91
C ASP A 158 6.06 22.20 2.77
N LYS A 159 5.22 22.36 3.79
CA LYS A 159 3.82 21.91 3.82
C LYS A 159 3.62 20.43 3.52
N THR A 160 4.63 19.60 3.83
CA THR A 160 4.51 18.15 3.71
C THR A 160 4.28 17.50 5.07
N VAL A 161 3.26 16.67 5.18
CA VAL A 161 2.92 15.95 6.43
C VAL A 161 2.71 14.48 6.14
N LYS A 162 3.33 13.61 6.94
CA LYS A 162 3.08 12.18 6.91
C LYS A 162 2.43 11.78 8.22
N VAL A 163 1.25 11.18 8.16
CA VAL A 163 0.50 10.72 9.33
C VAL A 163 0.30 9.21 9.20
N ILE A 164 0.67 8.48 10.23
CA ILE A 164 0.61 7.02 10.21
C ILE A 164 -0.10 6.57 11.48
N TYR A 165 -1.32 6.06 11.31
CA TYR A 165 -2.12 5.50 12.37
C TYR A 165 -1.82 4.02 12.57
N ASN A 166 -1.81 3.60 13.82
CA ASN A 166 -1.64 2.22 14.26
C ASN A 166 -2.89 1.75 14.99
N ALA A 167 -3.72 0.97 14.32
CA ALA A 167 -4.98 0.50 14.88
C ALA A 167 -4.80 -0.47 16.06
N SER A 168 -3.68 -1.19 16.14
CA SER A 168 -3.42 -2.09 17.29
C SER A 168 -3.29 -1.35 18.62
N ALA A 169 -2.90 -0.07 18.56
CA ALA A 169 -2.73 0.79 19.74
C ALA A 169 -3.95 1.66 20.06
N TYR A 170 -5.12 1.41 19.48
CA TYR A 170 -6.33 2.25 19.61
C TYR A 170 -6.67 2.65 21.04
N LYS A 171 -6.44 1.75 22.02
CA LYS A 171 -6.73 2.03 23.45
C LYS A 171 -5.96 3.21 24.03
N LYS A 172 -4.83 3.59 23.41
CA LYS A 172 -3.99 4.70 23.85
C LYS A 172 -4.39 6.03 23.18
N GLU A 173 -5.28 5.99 22.18
CA GLU A 173 -5.77 7.20 21.52
C GLU A 173 -6.68 7.99 22.47
N LYS A 174 -6.42 9.30 22.55
CA LYS A 174 -7.15 10.21 23.45
C LYS A 174 -8.41 10.77 22.81
N ASP A 175 -8.36 11.06 21.53
CA ASP A 175 -9.53 11.48 20.78
C ASP A 175 -10.48 10.28 20.61
N SER A 176 -11.70 10.42 21.13
CA SER A 176 -12.68 9.33 21.12
C SER A 176 -13.10 8.95 19.72
N SER A 177 -13.21 9.91 18.81
CA SER A 177 -13.64 9.66 17.43
C SER A 177 -12.58 8.87 16.65
N ILE A 178 -11.31 9.23 16.81
CA ILE A 178 -10.18 8.51 16.21
C ILE A 178 -10.03 7.14 16.87
N ARG A 179 -10.13 7.05 18.20
CA ARG A 179 -10.02 5.79 18.94
C ARG A 179 -11.08 4.78 18.47
N ASP A 180 -12.32 5.20 18.31
CA ASP A 180 -13.41 4.32 17.94
C ASP A 180 -13.28 3.88 16.47
N PHE A 181 -12.80 4.76 15.59
CA PHE A 181 -12.42 4.36 14.22
C PHE A 181 -11.26 3.35 14.20
N LEU A 182 -10.19 3.58 14.97
CA LEU A 182 -9.07 2.63 15.06
C LEU A 182 -9.50 1.29 15.67
N TYR A 183 -10.45 1.31 16.62
CA TYR A 183 -11.08 0.09 17.14
C TYR A 183 -11.77 -0.68 16.01
N PHE A 184 -12.56 0.00 15.17
CA PHE A 184 -13.19 -0.61 13.99
C PHE A 184 -12.15 -1.23 13.04
N ILE A 185 -11.09 -0.51 12.72
CA ILE A 185 -10.01 -1.04 11.85
C ILE A 185 -9.38 -2.30 12.45
N ASN A 186 -9.14 -2.31 13.74
CA ASN A 186 -8.49 -3.44 14.42
C ASN A 186 -9.38 -4.67 14.57
N THR A 187 -10.66 -4.47 14.88
CA THR A 187 -11.59 -5.55 15.26
C THR A 187 -12.63 -5.89 14.20
N ASN A 188 -12.84 -5.01 13.22
CA ASN A 188 -13.95 -5.04 12.27
C ASN A 188 -15.35 -4.92 12.93
N ASP A 189 -15.41 -4.46 14.18
CA ASP A 189 -16.62 -4.18 14.92
C ASP A 189 -16.83 -2.64 14.96
N PRO A 190 -17.89 -2.08 14.39
CA PRO A 190 -18.12 -0.63 14.36
C PRO A 190 -18.44 -0.04 15.74
N GLY A 191 -18.77 -0.86 16.72
CA GLY A 191 -19.11 -0.42 18.06
C GLY A 191 -20.30 0.55 18.08
N LYS A 192 -20.12 1.70 18.75
CA LYS A 192 -21.15 2.74 18.88
C LYS A 192 -20.87 4.01 18.05
N ASP A 193 -19.74 4.09 17.37
CA ASP A 193 -19.38 5.24 16.55
C ASP A 193 -20.23 5.28 15.27
N ASP A 194 -20.92 6.39 15.05
CA ASP A 194 -21.82 6.55 13.91
C ASP A 194 -21.07 6.46 12.57
N PHE A 195 -19.86 7.00 12.50
CA PHE A 195 -19.03 6.93 11.29
C PHE A 195 -18.62 5.49 10.99
N SER A 196 -18.12 4.76 11.97
CA SER A 196 -17.75 3.34 11.81
C SER A 196 -18.97 2.48 11.46
N ASN A 197 -20.15 2.79 11.98
CA ASN A 197 -21.40 2.13 11.59
C ASN A 197 -21.74 2.40 10.12
N ARG A 198 -21.62 3.64 9.65
CA ARG A 198 -21.83 3.99 8.22
C ARG A 198 -20.82 3.28 7.32
N LEU A 199 -19.56 3.19 7.72
CA LEU A 199 -18.54 2.41 6.99
C LEU A 199 -18.96 0.94 6.89
N SER A 200 -19.38 0.33 8.01
CA SER A 200 -19.80 -1.07 8.04
C SER A 200 -21.04 -1.34 7.17
N GLU A 201 -21.99 -0.42 7.17
CA GLU A 201 -23.20 -0.50 6.32
C GLU A 201 -22.84 -0.35 4.84
N THR A 202 -21.97 0.58 4.52
CA THR A 202 -21.46 0.77 3.14
C THR A 202 -20.74 -0.48 2.64
N VAL A 203 -19.89 -1.10 3.47
CA VAL A 203 -19.26 -2.40 3.14
C VAL A 203 -20.32 -3.46 2.82
N LYS A 204 -21.37 -3.59 3.64
CA LYS A 204 -22.48 -4.54 3.39
C LYS A 204 -23.18 -4.25 2.07
N ARG A 205 -23.46 -2.99 1.77
CA ARG A 205 -24.11 -2.56 0.53
C ARG A 205 -23.24 -2.86 -0.70
N ILE A 206 -21.94 -2.56 -0.63
CA ILE A 206 -20.99 -2.82 -1.72
C ILE A 206 -20.88 -4.32 -1.99
N LYS A 207 -20.88 -5.18 -0.96
CA LYS A 207 -20.89 -6.64 -1.12
C LYS A 207 -22.06 -7.18 -1.93
N THR A 208 -23.20 -6.50 -1.91
CA THR A 208 -24.40 -6.89 -2.68
C THR A 208 -24.44 -6.28 -4.08
N ASN A 209 -23.50 -5.41 -4.43
CA ASN A 209 -23.44 -4.75 -5.73
C ASN A 209 -22.90 -5.72 -6.79
N GLU A 210 -23.68 -6.07 -7.79
CA GLU A 210 -23.30 -7.02 -8.84
C GLU A 210 -22.10 -6.55 -9.66
N LYS A 211 -22.01 -5.24 -9.94
CA LYS A 211 -20.87 -4.68 -10.66
C LYS A 211 -19.59 -4.83 -9.86
N PHE A 212 -19.59 -4.45 -8.57
CA PHE A 212 -18.42 -4.63 -7.71
C PHE A 212 -17.99 -6.10 -7.63
N ARG A 213 -18.93 -7.03 -7.49
CA ARG A 213 -18.65 -8.47 -7.45
C ARG A 213 -18.00 -8.96 -8.75
N SER A 214 -18.50 -8.47 -9.89
CA SER A 214 -17.97 -8.80 -11.21
C SER A 214 -16.56 -8.25 -11.41
N ASP A 215 -16.36 -6.96 -11.09
CA ASP A 215 -15.07 -6.27 -11.24
C ASP A 215 -14.02 -6.90 -10.31
N TYR A 216 -14.39 -7.19 -9.06
CA TYR A 216 -13.52 -7.87 -8.09
C TYR A 216 -13.13 -9.28 -8.55
N ALA A 217 -14.06 -10.04 -9.12
CA ALA A 217 -13.77 -11.37 -9.67
C ALA A 217 -12.83 -11.29 -10.86
N ALA A 218 -13.02 -10.31 -11.76
CA ALA A 218 -12.16 -10.10 -12.93
C ALA A 218 -10.74 -9.69 -12.54
N MET A 219 -10.60 -8.75 -11.58
CA MET A 219 -9.31 -8.32 -11.03
C MET A 219 -8.56 -9.50 -10.40
N ASN A 220 -9.26 -10.30 -9.62
CA ASN A 220 -8.69 -11.47 -8.96
C ASN A 220 -8.19 -12.54 -9.94
N LEU A 221 -8.89 -12.75 -11.04
CA LEU A 221 -8.44 -13.67 -12.09
C LEU A 221 -7.16 -13.17 -12.74
N HIS A 222 -7.09 -11.88 -13.04
CA HIS A 222 -5.90 -11.25 -13.62
C HIS A 222 -4.70 -11.31 -12.67
N ASP A 223 -4.88 -10.98 -11.40
CA ASP A 223 -3.82 -11.05 -10.38
C ASP A 223 -3.36 -12.49 -10.14
N TRP A 224 -4.29 -13.45 -10.22
CA TRP A 224 -3.96 -14.86 -10.14
C TRP A 224 -3.09 -15.29 -11.32
N ASP A 225 -3.46 -14.90 -12.54
CA ASP A 225 -2.69 -15.21 -13.76
C ASP A 225 -1.29 -14.61 -13.70
N ILE A 226 -1.15 -13.33 -13.33
CA ILE A 226 0.15 -12.65 -13.12
C ILE A 226 0.96 -13.36 -12.05
N THR A 227 0.32 -13.75 -10.93
CA THR A 227 1.00 -14.44 -9.84
C THR A 227 1.48 -15.82 -10.28
N GLN A 228 0.71 -16.56 -11.09
CA GLN A 228 1.13 -17.85 -11.64
C GLN A 228 2.28 -17.69 -12.64
N LEU A 229 2.22 -16.70 -13.53
CA LEU A 229 3.30 -16.38 -14.44
C LEU A 229 4.59 -16.03 -13.69
N ALA A 230 4.53 -15.11 -12.71
CA ALA A 230 5.67 -14.73 -11.91
C ALA A 230 6.26 -15.89 -11.08
N LYS A 231 5.41 -16.81 -10.59
CA LYS A 231 5.88 -18.03 -9.91
C LYS A 231 6.60 -18.97 -10.87
N ASN A 232 6.06 -19.16 -12.07
CA ASN A 232 6.66 -20.01 -13.08
C ASN A 232 8.00 -19.44 -13.54
N ASP A 233 8.06 -18.13 -13.81
CA ASP A 233 9.29 -17.44 -14.20
C ASP A 233 10.34 -17.50 -13.07
N GLY A 234 9.95 -17.21 -11.84
CA GLY A 234 10.84 -17.30 -10.68
C GLY A 234 11.35 -18.73 -10.40
N ALA A 235 10.52 -19.75 -10.62
CA ALA A 235 10.93 -21.16 -10.52
C ALA A 235 11.93 -21.51 -11.64
N LYS A 236 11.68 -21.05 -12.88
CA LYS A 236 12.56 -21.23 -14.02
C LYS A 236 13.91 -20.56 -13.76
N GLU A 237 13.95 -19.28 -13.37
CA GLU A 237 15.16 -18.56 -13.04
C GLU A 237 15.97 -19.22 -11.91
N ALA A 238 15.28 -19.73 -10.87
CA ALA A 238 15.91 -20.44 -9.77
C ALA A 238 16.55 -21.75 -10.26
N THR A 239 15.86 -22.49 -11.14
CA THR A 239 16.36 -23.73 -11.73
C THR A 239 17.59 -23.47 -12.59
N GLU A 240 17.55 -22.46 -13.45
CA GLU A 240 18.67 -22.05 -14.29
C GLU A 240 19.88 -21.62 -13.46
N ARG A 241 19.65 -20.77 -12.45
CA ARG A 241 20.72 -20.34 -11.54
C ARG A 241 21.33 -21.51 -10.77
N ASN A 242 20.54 -22.45 -10.30
CA ASN A 242 21.02 -23.64 -9.61
C ASN A 242 21.81 -24.55 -10.56
N ALA A 243 21.32 -24.74 -11.78
CA ALA A 243 22.02 -25.51 -12.80
C ALA A 243 23.42 -24.95 -13.10
N ARG A 244 23.50 -23.64 -13.33
CA ARG A 244 24.78 -22.93 -13.57
C ARG A 244 25.72 -23.02 -12.38
N ASN A 245 25.22 -22.87 -11.14
CA ASN A 245 26.03 -22.98 -9.93
C ASN A 245 26.56 -24.39 -9.70
N LEU A 246 25.76 -25.42 -9.89
CA LEU A 246 26.18 -26.81 -9.74
C LEU A 246 27.23 -27.17 -10.80
N PHE A 247 27.04 -26.76 -12.05
CA PHE A 247 28.01 -26.99 -13.11
C PHE A 247 29.33 -26.28 -12.84
N LYS A 248 29.32 -25.02 -12.38
CA LYS A 248 30.48 -24.24 -11.99
C LYS A 248 31.25 -24.89 -10.83
N ASN A 249 30.55 -25.61 -9.95
CA ASN A 249 31.13 -26.35 -8.84
C ASN A 249 31.61 -27.78 -9.23
N GLY A 250 31.62 -28.11 -10.52
CA GLY A 250 32.15 -29.39 -11.03
C GLY A 250 31.20 -30.57 -10.95
N VAL A 251 29.90 -30.34 -10.74
CA VAL A 251 28.92 -31.44 -10.76
C VAL A 251 28.66 -31.84 -12.22
N SER A 252 28.60 -33.15 -12.50
CA SER A 252 28.37 -33.65 -13.87
C SER A 252 26.96 -33.28 -14.38
N LYS A 253 26.82 -33.09 -15.71
CA LYS A 253 25.59 -32.71 -16.34
C LYS A 253 24.46 -33.69 -16.10
N GLU A 254 24.77 -34.98 -16.04
CA GLU A 254 23.79 -36.05 -15.80
C GLU A 254 23.19 -35.93 -14.38
N ILE A 255 24.02 -35.61 -13.40
CA ILE A 255 23.58 -35.42 -12.01
C ILE A 255 22.74 -34.15 -11.91
N ILE A 256 23.16 -33.04 -12.54
CA ILE A 256 22.42 -31.79 -12.55
C ILE A 256 21.05 -31.96 -13.18
N ALA A 257 21.00 -32.52 -14.39
CA ALA A 257 19.77 -32.78 -15.13
C ALA A 257 18.78 -33.61 -14.31
N LYS A 258 19.26 -34.70 -13.70
CA LYS A 258 18.45 -35.56 -12.83
C LYS A 258 17.96 -34.82 -11.56
N SER A 259 18.83 -34.03 -10.93
CA SER A 259 18.50 -33.32 -9.68
C SER A 259 17.50 -32.19 -9.87
N LEU A 260 17.52 -31.54 -11.03
CA LEU A 260 16.65 -30.40 -11.36
C LEU A 260 15.46 -30.81 -12.25
N ASN A 261 15.34 -32.09 -12.54
CA ASN A 261 14.30 -32.66 -13.42
C ASN A 261 14.27 -32.03 -14.81
N LEU A 262 15.49 -31.83 -15.40
CA LEU A 262 15.71 -31.30 -16.72
C LEU A 262 16.17 -32.41 -17.67
N SER A 263 15.91 -32.25 -18.96
CA SER A 263 16.60 -33.02 -20.00
C SER A 263 18.03 -32.52 -20.15
N LEU A 264 18.92 -33.32 -20.75
CA LEU A 264 20.29 -32.91 -21.05
C LEU A 264 20.33 -31.77 -22.09
N GLU A 265 19.35 -31.73 -23.00
CA GLU A 265 19.20 -30.69 -24.00
C GLU A 265 18.84 -29.35 -23.36
N GLU A 266 17.84 -29.32 -22.46
CA GLU A 266 17.45 -28.12 -21.71
C GLU A 266 18.60 -27.60 -20.83
N LEU A 267 19.36 -28.50 -20.19
CA LEU A 267 20.51 -28.12 -19.41
C LEU A 267 21.62 -27.50 -20.29
N ASP A 268 21.86 -28.04 -21.47
CA ASP A 268 22.84 -27.51 -22.40
C ASP A 268 22.46 -26.12 -22.93
N GLU A 269 21.19 -25.85 -23.15
CA GLU A 269 20.69 -24.51 -23.49
C GLU A 269 20.93 -23.52 -22.36
N ILE A 270 20.55 -23.88 -21.12
CA ILE A 270 20.78 -23.05 -19.92
C ILE A 270 22.26 -22.70 -19.74
N LEU A 271 23.15 -23.65 -20.03
CA LEU A 271 24.60 -23.43 -19.86
C LEU A 271 25.22 -22.65 -21.02
N LYS A 272 24.65 -22.66 -22.24
CA LYS A 272 25.13 -21.89 -23.39
C LYS A 272 24.86 -20.40 -23.29
N GLU A 273 23.72 -20.00 -22.73
CA GLU A 273 23.34 -18.58 -22.55
C GLU A 273 24.23 -17.81 -21.56
N ALA A 274 25.19 -18.48 -20.93
CA ALA A 274 26.11 -17.90 -19.93
C ALA A 274 27.58 -17.78 -20.44
N SER A 275 27.84 -18.01 -21.72
CA SER A 275 29.18 -17.96 -22.29
C SER A 275 29.47 -16.65 -23.02
#